data_f6c0dfaa97e8bb8e663abb4aaacd2f4f
#
_entry.id   f6c0dfaa97e8bb8e663abb4aaacd2f4f
#
_cell.length_a   1.000
_cell.length_b   1.000
_cell.length_c   1.000
_cell.angle_alpha   90.00
_cell.angle_beta   90.00
_cell.angle_gamma   90.00
#
_symmetry.space_group_name_H-M   'P 1'
#
loop_
_entity.id
_entity.type
_entity.pdbx_description
1 polymer ?
#
loop_
_entity_poly.entity_id
_entity_poly.type
_entity_poly.pdbx_seq_one_letter_code
_entity_poly.pdbx_strand_id
1 'polypeptide(L)'
;MKYLTNEKLLIVGAGGMIGSNMVQTALALGLTPNICLYDIYEPGVRGVFDEMEQCAFPGANLSYCAPAVEDMNNPEKVAEAAKKAFTGAKYIISSGGAPRKDGMTREDLLKGNCQIAAEFGENIKKYCPDVKHVVVIFNPADVTALTALIHSGLKPNQLTSLAALDSTRLQQALAHEFGVQQDKVTGAHTYGGHGEQMAVFASKVKIDGKPLAEMGLSAERWAEIKQMTTQGGSRIIKLRGRSSFQSPAYCAVKMIEAAMGGEEFTLPAGCYANLPSLGIQNVMTALPTTIDATGVHYTEPTGTEEEMAELKKSYEHLCEMRQEVIGLGIVPPVEEWKKDNANL
;
A
#
# COMPACT_ATOMS: atom_id res chain seq x y z
N MET A 1 6.27 -27.15 -4.97
CA MET A 1 5.33 -26.02 -5.15
C MET A 1 5.55 -25.46 -6.55
N LYS A 2 4.48 -25.06 -7.25
CA LYS A 2 4.64 -24.36 -8.54
C LYS A 2 4.61 -22.87 -8.25
N TYR A 3 5.69 -22.16 -8.56
CA TYR A 3 5.76 -20.72 -8.43
C TYR A 3 5.18 -20.02 -9.66
N LEU A 4 4.60 -18.81 -9.45
CA LEU A 4 3.99 -18.01 -10.48
C LEU A 4 5.05 -17.43 -11.44
N THR A 5 6.19 -16.99 -10.89
CA THR A 5 7.34 -16.47 -11.63
C THR A 5 8.66 -16.88 -10.96
N ASN A 6 9.79 -16.70 -11.64
CA ASN A 6 11.14 -16.82 -11.07
C ASN A 6 11.81 -15.45 -10.85
N GLU A 7 11.09 -14.35 -11.05
CA GLU A 7 11.63 -13.02 -10.90
C GLU A 7 11.77 -12.64 -9.42
N LYS A 8 12.78 -11.82 -9.12
CA LYS A 8 13.09 -11.40 -7.74
C LYS A 8 12.00 -10.47 -7.18
N LEU A 9 11.44 -10.84 -6.03
CA LEU A 9 10.63 -10.01 -5.17
C LEU A 9 11.48 -9.43 -4.04
N LEU A 10 11.49 -8.13 -3.90
CA LEU A 10 12.10 -7.43 -2.76
C LEU A 10 11.01 -7.02 -1.77
N ILE A 11 11.21 -7.37 -0.50
CA ILE A 11 10.37 -6.92 0.61
C ILE A 11 11.20 -6.00 1.50
N VAL A 12 10.82 -4.71 1.50
CA VAL A 12 11.47 -3.65 2.29
C VAL A 12 10.74 -3.48 3.62
N GLY A 13 11.49 -3.36 4.70
CA GLY A 13 10.96 -3.40 6.07
C GLY A 13 10.64 -4.83 6.51
N ALA A 14 11.38 -5.81 5.99
CA ALA A 14 11.10 -7.23 6.17
C ALA A 14 11.30 -7.74 7.61
N GLY A 15 12.13 -7.08 8.40
CA GLY A 15 12.32 -7.38 9.83
C GLY A 15 11.13 -6.99 10.71
N GLY A 16 10.22 -6.16 10.20
CA GLY A 16 8.99 -5.76 10.90
C GLY A 16 7.86 -6.77 10.81
N MET A 17 6.80 -6.57 11.60
CA MET A 17 5.65 -7.50 11.64
C MET A 17 4.90 -7.57 10.31
N ILE A 18 4.72 -6.46 9.61
CA ILE A 18 4.08 -6.46 8.30
C ILE A 18 4.99 -7.17 7.30
N GLY A 19 6.28 -6.80 7.28
CA GLY A 19 7.26 -7.36 6.35
C GLY A 19 7.40 -8.87 6.47
N SER A 20 7.55 -9.40 7.68
CA SER A 20 7.64 -10.84 7.92
C SER A 20 6.40 -11.61 7.46
N ASN A 21 5.20 -11.04 7.70
CA ASN A 21 3.96 -11.63 7.19
C ASN A 21 3.86 -11.57 5.65
N MET A 22 4.42 -10.54 5.00
CA MET A 22 4.49 -10.48 3.53
C MET A 22 5.38 -11.59 2.97
N VAL A 23 6.54 -11.83 3.58
CA VAL A 23 7.44 -12.94 3.17
C VAL A 23 6.72 -14.27 3.26
N GLN A 24 6.14 -14.58 4.42
CA GLN A 24 5.41 -15.83 4.63
C GLN A 24 4.24 -15.99 3.66
N THR A 25 3.45 -14.93 3.46
CA THR A 25 2.29 -14.96 2.55
C THR A 25 2.73 -15.17 1.10
N ALA A 26 3.77 -14.48 0.64
CA ALA A 26 4.28 -14.63 -0.73
C ALA A 26 4.80 -16.06 -1.00
N LEU A 27 5.47 -16.68 -0.02
CA LEU A 27 5.90 -18.07 -0.11
C LEU A 27 4.73 -19.03 -0.09
N ALA A 28 3.77 -18.84 0.82
CA ALA A 28 2.60 -19.71 0.96
C ALA A 28 1.71 -19.71 -0.31
N LEU A 29 1.57 -18.55 -0.95
CA LEU A 29 0.86 -18.39 -2.24
C LEU A 29 1.71 -18.83 -3.45
N GLY A 30 2.99 -19.07 -3.28
CA GLY A 30 3.87 -19.50 -4.37
C GLY A 30 4.14 -18.43 -5.42
N LEU A 31 4.32 -17.19 -5.01
CA LEU A 31 4.56 -16.09 -5.97
C LEU A 31 5.87 -16.27 -6.72
N THR A 32 6.97 -16.37 -6.01
CA THR A 32 8.31 -16.58 -6.56
C THR A 32 9.18 -17.31 -5.53
N PRO A 33 10.12 -18.16 -5.95
CA PRO A 33 11.12 -18.69 -5.04
C PRO A 33 12.14 -17.64 -4.59
N ASN A 34 12.37 -16.59 -5.38
CA ASN A 34 13.46 -15.63 -5.21
C ASN A 34 12.97 -14.40 -4.43
N ILE A 35 13.02 -14.46 -3.10
CA ILE A 35 12.63 -13.36 -2.22
C ILE A 35 13.84 -12.79 -1.49
N CYS A 36 14.06 -11.48 -1.63
CA CYS A 36 15.07 -10.74 -0.87
C CYS A 36 14.38 -9.94 0.24
N LEU A 37 14.83 -10.15 1.46
CA LEU A 37 14.42 -9.41 2.64
C LEU A 37 15.36 -8.25 2.88
N TYR A 38 14.86 -7.03 2.98
CA TYR A 38 15.68 -5.85 3.28
C TYR A 38 15.15 -5.09 4.49
N ASP A 39 16.05 -4.76 5.39
CA ASP A 39 15.79 -3.88 6.53
C ASP A 39 17.07 -3.15 6.93
N ILE A 40 16.95 -2.04 7.66
CA ILE A 40 18.09 -1.33 8.25
C ILE A 40 18.54 -1.96 9.57
N TYR A 41 17.73 -2.80 10.20
CA TYR A 41 18.03 -3.49 11.46
C TYR A 41 18.33 -4.97 11.20
N GLU A 42 19.62 -5.30 11.08
CA GLU A 42 20.11 -6.63 10.72
C GLU A 42 19.56 -7.75 11.62
N PRO A 43 19.57 -7.65 12.97
CA PRO A 43 19.07 -8.76 13.81
C PRO A 43 17.58 -9.08 13.54
N GLY A 44 16.76 -8.08 13.25
CA GLY A 44 15.36 -8.27 12.94
C GLY A 44 15.15 -9.03 11.62
N VAL A 45 15.76 -8.56 10.55
CA VAL A 45 15.60 -9.18 9.22
C VAL A 45 16.26 -10.56 9.15
N ARG A 46 17.38 -10.74 9.81
CA ARG A 46 18.04 -12.05 9.92
C ARG A 46 17.19 -13.05 10.68
N GLY A 47 16.58 -12.64 11.80
CA GLY A 47 15.68 -13.51 12.55
C GLY A 47 14.48 -13.95 11.71
N VAL A 48 13.88 -13.06 10.91
CA VAL A 48 12.81 -13.41 9.97
C VAL A 48 13.32 -14.37 8.88
N PHE A 49 14.50 -14.11 8.34
CA PHE A 49 15.12 -14.97 7.33
C PHE A 49 15.32 -16.40 7.86
N ASP A 50 15.97 -16.54 9.03
CA ASP A 50 16.23 -17.83 9.67
C ASP A 50 14.91 -18.58 9.95
N GLU A 51 13.87 -17.90 10.43
CA GLU A 51 12.56 -18.49 10.71
C GLU A 51 11.85 -18.94 9.42
N MET A 52 11.94 -18.17 8.35
CA MET A 52 11.35 -18.53 7.06
C MET A 52 12.07 -19.71 6.39
N GLU A 53 13.39 -19.84 6.57
CA GLU A 53 14.12 -21.05 6.13
C GLU A 53 13.66 -22.30 6.89
N GLN A 54 13.37 -22.18 8.21
CA GLN A 54 12.83 -23.26 9.03
C GLN A 54 11.43 -23.73 8.60
N CYS A 55 10.65 -22.89 7.91
CA CYS A 55 9.38 -23.28 7.30
C CYS A 55 9.53 -24.27 6.13
N ALA A 56 10.73 -24.44 5.61
CA ALA A 56 11.09 -25.36 4.55
C ALA A 56 10.17 -25.32 3.31
N PHE A 57 9.82 -24.10 2.86
CA PHE A 57 9.03 -23.93 1.64
C PHE A 57 9.76 -24.55 0.43
N PRO A 58 9.13 -25.48 -0.30
CA PRO A 58 9.81 -26.21 -1.35
C PRO A 58 10.33 -25.30 -2.47
N GLY A 59 11.63 -25.35 -2.72
CA GLY A 59 12.30 -24.57 -3.77
C GLY A 59 12.49 -23.09 -3.46
N ALA A 60 12.18 -22.62 -2.24
CA ALA A 60 12.44 -21.24 -1.84
C ALA A 60 13.94 -20.93 -1.88
N ASN A 61 14.28 -19.76 -2.42
CA ASN A 61 15.63 -19.20 -2.51
C ASN A 61 15.59 -17.82 -1.86
N LEU A 62 15.77 -17.79 -0.55
CA LEU A 62 15.72 -16.58 0.25
C LEU A 62 17.09 -15.94 0.36
N SER A 63 17.10 -14.63 0.48
CA SER A 63 18.27 -13.85 0.83
C SER A 63 17.86 -12.67 1.72
N TYR A 64 18.80 -12.15 2.52
CA TYR A 64 18.56 -10.90 3.21
C TYR A 64 19.71 -9.92 3.01
N CYS A 65 19.41 -8.64 3.15
CA CYS A 65 20.34 -7.53 3.07
C CYS A 65 20.03 -6.55 4.19
N ALA A 66 21.07 -6.17 4.94
CA ALA A 66 21.03 -5.11 5.95
C ALA A 66 22.44 -4.57 6.15
N PRO A 67 22.64 -3.34 6.65
CA PRO A 67 23.92 -2.92 7.20
C PRO A 67 24.21 -3.70 8.49
N ALA A 68 25.47 -3.84 8.88
CA ALA A 68 25.82 -4.36 10.21
C ALA A 68 25.28 -3.43 11.31
N VAL A 69 25.03 -3.97 12.51
CA VAL A 69 24.43 -3.19 13.60
C VAL A 69 25.20 -1.92 13.93
N GLU A 70 26.54 -2.00 13.94
CA GLU A 70 27.45 -0.87 14.16
C GLU A 70 27.41 0.16 13.04
N ASP A 71 26.98 -0.25 11.84
CA ASP A 71 26.94 0.55 10.62
C ASP A 71 25.53 1.10 10.28
N MET A 72 24.52 0.86 11.11
CA MET A 72 23.14 1.30 10.86
C MET A 72 22.99 2.81 10.61
N ASN A 73 23.86 3.60 11.21
CA ASN A 73 23.91 5.06 11.04
C ASN A 73 24.97 5.53 10.04
N ASN A 74 25.64 4.60 9.34
CA ASN A 74 26.61 4.92 8.32
C ASN A 74 25.93 4.95 6.94
N PRO A 75 25.76 6.15 6.30
CA PRO A 75 25.03 6.25 5.04
C PRO A 75 25.61 5.42 3.90
N GLU A 76 26.94 5.25 3.84
CA GLU A 76 27.60 4.47 2.80
C GLU A 76 27.29 2.97 2.95
N LYS A 77 27.29 2.46 4.17
CA LYS A 77 26.96 1.06 4.46
C LYS A 77 25.49 0.75 4.26
N VAL A 78 24.61 1.67 4.65
CA VAL A 78 23.18 1.57 4.36
C VAL A 78 22.94 1.56 2.85
N ALA A 79 23.60 2.46 2.10
CA ALA A 79 23.49 2.51 0.63
C ALA A 79 24.06 1.23 -0.04
N GLU A 80 25.14 0.64 0.50
CA GLU A 80 25.69 -0.63 0.00
C GLU A 80 24.68 -1.79 0.19
N ALA A 81 24.06 -1.89 1.36
CA ALA A 81 23.03 -2.89 1.65
C ALA A 81 21.81 -2.69 0.74
N ALA A 82 21.32 -1.45 0.59
CA ALA A 82 20.25 -1.10 -0.33
C ALA A 82 20.56 -1.49 -1.77
N LYS A 83 21.77 -1.17 -2.27
CA LYS A 83 22.21 -1.56 -3.61
C LYS A 83 22.12 -3.08 -3.81
N LYS A 84 22.59 -3.89 -2.86
CA LYS A 84 22.49 -5.36 -2.94
C LYS A 84 21.04 -5.83 -2.97
N ALA A 85 20.18 -5.22 -2.15
CA ALA A 85 18.78 -5.59 -2.05
C ALA A 85 18.01 -5.25 -3.34
N PHE A 86 18.14 -4.04 -3.85
CA PHE A 86 17.36 -3.53 -4.99
C PHE A 86 17.86 -4.08 -6.33
N THR A 87 19.16 -4.35 -6.49
CA THR A 87 19.70 -4.86 -7.76
C THR A 87 18.97 -6.13 -8.21
N GLY A 88 18.41 -6.09 -9.41
CA GLY A 88 17.68 -7.19 -10.04
C GLY A 88 16.25 -7.40 -9.53
N ALA A 89 15.75 -6.58 -8.61
CA ALA A 89 14.36 -6.65 -8.18
C ALA A 89 13.41 -6.30 -9.34
N LYS A 90 12.41 -7.14 -9.58
CA LYS A 90 11.35 -6.92 -10.58
C LYS A 90 10.03 -6.54 -9.95
N TYR A 91 9.84 -6.90 -8.69
CA TYR A 91 8.68 -6.56 -7.88
C TYR A 91 9.13 -6.13 -6.50
N ILE A 92 8.48 -5.13 -5.94
CA ILE A 92 8.83 -4.59 -4.62
C ILE A 92 7.56 -4.34 -3.81
N ILE A 93 7.59 -4.74 -2.53
CA ILE A 93 6.60 -4.30 -1.54
C ILE A 93 7.38 -3.59 -0.42
N SER A 94 6.97 -2.37 -0.07
CA SER A 94 7.63 -1.61 0.99
C SER A 94 6.69 -1.30 2.15
N SER A 95 7.07 -1.80 3.33
CA SER A 95 6.55 -1.40 4.64
C SER A 95 7.61 -0.66 5.49
N GLY A 96 8.67 -0.16 4.83
CA GLY A 96 9.89 0.34 5.46
C GLY A 96 9.79 1.71 6.15
N GLY A 97 8.60 2.22 6.41
CA GLY A 97 8.41 3.48 7.14
C GLY A 97 8.65 3.35 8.64
N ALA A 98 9.00 4.46 9.28
CA ALA A 98 9.13 4.53 10.72
C ALA A 98 7.75 4.56 11.41
N PRO A 99 7.54 3.79 12.49
CA PRO A 99 6.32 3.89 13.29
C PRO A 99 6.30 5.20 14.07
N ARG A 100 5.10 5.70 14.39
CA ARG A 100 4.94 6.84 15.29
C ARG A 100 5.47 6.47 16.68
N LYS A 101 6.38 7.28 17.21
CA LYS A 101 6.93 7.16 18.56
C LYS A 101 6.22 8.14 19.49
N ASP A 102 6.27 7.87 20.80
CA ASP A 102 5.78 8.79 21.81
C ASP A 102 6.49 10.15 21.70
N GLY A 103 5.71 11.23 21.73
CA GLY A 103 6.22 12.58 21.59
C GLY A 103 6.38 13.08 20.14
N MET A 104 6.25 12.22 19.13
CA MET A 104 6.26 12.64 17.71
C MET A 104 4.95 13.34 17.34
N THR A 105 5.08 14.50 16.68
CA THR A 105 3.96 15.17 16.05
C THR A 105 3.53 14.43 14.78
N ARG A 106 2.36 14.79 14.21
CA ARG A 106 1.93 14.29 12.90
C ARG A 106 2.89 14.76 11.80
N GLU A 107 3.37 16.00 11.89
CA GLU A 107 4.32 16.60 10.95
C GLU A 107 5.66 15.88 10.96
N ASP A 108 6.20 15.56 12.15
CA ASP A 108 7.46 14.80 12.27
C ASP A 108 7.37 13.43 11.59
N LEU A 109 6.24 12.74 11.77
CA LEU A 109 5.99 11.43 11.14
C LEU A 109 5.88 11.57 9.62
N LEU A 110 5.13 12.57 9.14
CA LEU A 110 4.97 12.86 7.72
C LEU A 110 6.33 13.15 7.08
N LYS A 111 7.08 14.08 7.66
CA LYS A 111 8.41 14.46 7.20
C LYS A 111 9.35 13.26 7.13
N GLY A 112 9.46 12.51 8.21
CA GLY A 112 10.37 11.36 8.30
C GLY A 112 10.01 10.27 7.27
N ASN A 113 8.75 9.91 7.17
CA ASN A 113 8.32 8.87 6.24
C ASN A 113 8.36 9.30 4.77
N CYS A 114 8.13 10.58 4.46
CA CYS A 114 8.31 11.08 3.10
C CYS A 114 9.81 11.17 2.71
N GLN A 115 10.72 11.45 3.63
CA GLN A 115 12.17 11.35 3.37
C GLN A 115 12.58 9.91 3.05
N ILE A 116 12.10 8.94 3.84
CA ILE A 116 12.31 7.50 3.56
C ILE A 116 11.72 7.12 2.19
N ALA A 117 10.56 7.66 1.83
CA ALA A 117 9.93 7.40 0.54
C ALA A 117 10.71 8.00 -0.65
N ALA A 118 11.31 9.18 -0.48
CA ALA A 118 12.19 9.79 -1.48
C ALA A 118 13.43 8.92 -1.71
N GLU A 119 14.14 8.55 -0.65
CA GLU A 119 15.30 7.64 -0.72
C GLU A 119 14.93 6.27 -1.33
N PHE A 120 13.77 5.75 -1.00
CA PHE A 120 13.24 4.51 -1.59
C PHE A 120 13.04 4.66 -3.11
N GLY A 121 12.44 5.77 -3.55
CA GLY A 121 12.30 6.09 -4.98
C GLY A 121 13.63 6.22 -5.69
N GLU A 122 14.59 6.93 -5.11
CA GLU A 122 15.96 7.08 -5.64
C GLU A 122 16.68 5.71 -5.77
N ASN A 123 16.53 4.82 -4.79
CA ASN A 123 17.09 3.47 -4.84
C ASN A 123 16.48 2.66 -5.99
N ILE A 124 15.18 2.78 -6.26
CA ILE A 124 14.53 2.16 -7.43
C ILE A 124 15.15 2.70 -8.71
N LYS A 125 15.19 4.04 -8.87
CA LYS A 125 15.74 4.71 -10.06
C LYS A 125 17.18 4.28 -10.35
N LYS A 126 17.97 4.14 -9.30
CA LYS A 126 19.41 3.86 -9.41
C LYS A 126 19.75 2.37 -9.61
N TYR A 127 19.03 1.46 -8.94
CA TYR A 127 19.45 0.07 -8.83
C TYR A 127 18.51 -0.94 -9.50
N CYS A 128 17.26 -0.58 -9.75
CA CYS A 128 16.28 -1.44 -10.44
C CYS A 128 15.29 -0.63 -11.31
N PRO A 129 15.77 0.20 -12.26
CA PRO A 129 14.90 1.05 -13.08
C PRO A 129 13.92 0.27 -13.97
N ASP A 130 14.11 -1.02 -14.12
CA ASP A 130 13.28 -1.95 -14.88
C ASP A 130 12.32 -2.77 -14.00
N VAL A 131 12.08 -2.33 -12.75
CA VAL A 131 11.06 -2.90 -11.86
C VAL A 131 9.69 -2.82 -12.52
N LYS A 132 8.92 -3.90 -12.40
CA LYS A 132 7.61 -4.01 -13.07
C LYS A 132 6.48 -3.41 -12.26
N HIS A 133 6.47 -3.68 -10.93
CA HIS A 133 5.47 -3.12 -10.04
C HIS A 133 5.99 -2.93 -8.62
N VAL A 134 5.50 -1.88 -7.97
CA VAL A 134 5.84 -1.49 -6.60
C VAL A 134 4.56 -1.26 -5.80
N VAL A 135 4.47 -1.81 -4.58
CA VAL A 135 3.40 -1.53 -3.62
C VAL A 135 3.98 -0.83 -2.39
N VAL A 136 3.49 0.36 -2.07
CA VAL A 136 3.88 1.14 -0.89
C VAL A 136 2.78 1.07 0.16
N ILE A 137 3.12 0.68 1.40
CA ILE A 137 2.13 0.46 2.46
C ILE A 137 2.41 1.18 3.78
N PHE A 138 3.48 1.95 3.88
CA PHE A 138 3.79 2.71 5.10
C PHE A 138 3.17 4.11 5.09
N ASN A 139 2.65 4.50 6.24
CA ASN A 139 1.83 5.72 6.39
C ASN A 139 2.65 7.02 6.46
N PRO A 140 2.06 8.10 5.92
CA PRO A 140 0.78 8.21 5.21
C PRO A 140 0.88 7.64 3.78
N ALA A 141 0.26 6.47 3.55
CA ALA A 141 0.52 5.63 2.38
C ALA A 141 0.37 6.35 1.02
N ASP A 142 -0.62 7.23 0.88
CA ASP A 142 -0.85 7.94 -0.38
C ASP A 142 0.26 8.97 -0.66
N VAL A 143 0.69 9.70 0.36
CA VAL A 143 1.73 10.73 0.19
C VAL A 143 3.12 10.11 0.07
N THR A 144 3.40 9.05 0.81
CA THR A 144 4.68 8.32 0.68
C THR A 144 4.79 7.62 -0.66
N ALA A 145 3.69 7.04 -1.18
CA ALA A 145 3.65 6.47 -2.52
C ALA A 145 3.83 7.53 -3.61
N LEU A 146 3.19 8.70 -3.48
CA LEU A 146 3.39 9.83 -4.38
C LEU A 146 4.85 10.30 -4.38
N THR A 147 5.44 10.45 -3.20
CA THR A 147 6.84 10.84 -3.05
C THR A 147 7.77 9.82 -3.70
N ALA A 148 7.56 8.53 -3.44
CA ALA A 148 8.33 7.46 -4.07
C ALA A 148 8.19 7.47 -5.60
N LEU A 149 6.98 7.69 -6.13
CA LEU A 149 6.74 7.78 -7.57
C LEU A 149 7.51 8.93 -8.21
N ILE A 150 7.49 10.12 -7.60
CA ILE A 150 8.19 11.31 -8.11
C ILE A 150 9.69 11.02 -8.22
N HIS A 151 10.30 10.42 -7.19
CA HIS A 151 11.75 10.18 -7.13
C HIS A 151 12.21 8.91 -7.87
N SER A 152 11.30 7.99 -8.22
CA SER A 152 11.66 6.68 -8.79
C SER A 152 11.89 6.66 -10.31
N GLY A 153 11.32 7.62 -11.04
CA GLY A 153 11.31 7.59 -12.50
C GLY A 153 10.38 6.53 -13.10
N LEU A 154 9.54 5.87 -12.29
CA LEU A 154 8.57 4.88 -12.75
C LEU A 154 7.40 5.53 -13.49
N LYS A 155 6.74 4.73 -14.34
CA LYS A 155 5.45 5.13 -14.91
C LYS A 155 4.37 5.07 -13.83
N PRO A 156 3.34 5.92 -13.90
CA PRO A 156 2.24 5.92 -12.93
C PRO A 156 1.58 4.56 -12.70
N ASN A 157 1.48 3.73 -13.73
CA ASN A 157 0.86 2.39 -13.62
C ASN A 157 1.76 1.31 -13.00
N GLN A 158 3.00 1.64 -12.65
CA GLN A 158 3.96 0.71 -12.02
C GLN A 158 4.01 0.84 -10.51
N LEU A 159 3.28 1.78 -9.89
CA LEU A 159 3.32 1.99 -8.46
C LEU A 159 1.92 2.21 -7.88
N THR A 160 1.62 1.53 -6.78
CA THR A 160 0.36 1.62 -6.04
C THR A 160 0.59 1.85 -4.56
N SER A 161 -0.37 2.49 -3.88
CA SER A 161 -0.47 2.48 -2.42
C SER A 161 -1.54 1.49 -1.95
N LEU A 162 -1.40 1.00 -0.71
CA LEU A 162 -2.37 0.09 -0.11
C LEU A 162 -3.56 0.86 0.46
N ALA A 163 -4.67 0.91 -0.28
CA ALA A 163 -5.97 1.39 0.19
C ALA A 163 -7.03 0.28 0.28
N ALA A 164 -6.80 -0.85 -0.38
CA ALA A 164 -7.75 -1.96 -0.51
C ALA A 164 -8.26 -2.52 0.83
N LEU A 165 -7.45 -2.43 1.88
CA LEU A 165 -7.81 -2.87 3.22
C LEU A 165 -9.07 -2.15 3.76
N ASP A 166 -9.30 -0.91 3.36
CA ASP A 166 -10.46 -0.14 3.81
C ASP A 166 -11.76 -0.71 3.22
N SER A 167 -11.73 -1.09 1.95
CA SER A 167 -12.84 -1.78 1.30
C SER A 167 -13.13 -3.15 1.93
N THR A 168 -12.11 -3.92 2.30
CA THR A 168 -12.32 -5.21 3.00
C THR A 168 -12.88 -5.03 4.40
N ARG A 169 -12.60 -3.92 5.10
CA ARG A 169 -13.23 -3.56 6.37
C ARG A 169 -14.72 -3.28 6.21
N LEU A 170 -15.10 -2.55 5.15
CA LEU A 170 -16.50 -2.31 4.80
C LEU A 170 -17.22 -3.62 4.48
N GLN A 171 -16.61 -4.49 3.67
CA GLN A 171 -17.15 -5.82 3.36
C GLN A 171 -17.37 -6.64 4.64
N GLN A 172 -16.39 -6.67 5.54
CA GLN A 172 -16.50 -7.38 6.82
C GLN A 172 -17.66 -6.84 7.67
N ALA A 173 -17.76 -5.52 7.81
CA ALA A 173 -18.80 -4.89 8.62
C ALA A 173 -20.21 -5.23 8.09
N LEU A 174 -20.39 -5.17 6.78
CA LEU A 174 -21.66 -5.50 6.12
C LEU A 174 -21.94 -7.02 6.18
N ALA A 175 -20.95 -7.87 6.01
CA ALA A 175 -21.10 -9.31 6.14
C ALA A 175 -21.60 -9.70 7.55
N HIS A 176 -21.03 -9.09 8.59
CA HIS A 176 -21.48 -9.31 9.96
C HIS A 176 -22.89 -8.77 10.21
N GLU A 177 -23.23 -7.60 9.65
CA GLU A 177 -24.56 -7.00 9.78
C GLU A 177 -25.67 -7.91 9.24
N PHE A 178 -25.43 -8.50 8.09
CA PHE A 178 -26.42 -9.34 7.40
C PHE A 178 -26.24 -10.84 7.62
N GLY A 179 -25.26 -11.26 8.44
CA GLY A 179 -25.02 -12.69 8.74
C GLY A 179 -24.64 -13.52 7.52
N VAL A 180 -23.94 -12.94 6.55
CA VAL A 180 -23.48 -13.63 5.33
C VAL A 180 -21.96 -13.80 5.31
N GLN A 181 -21.45 -14.65 4.42
CA GLN A 181 -20.02 -14.74 4.15
C GLN A 181 -19.52 -13.45 3.50
N GLN A 182 -18.27 -13.07 3.75
CA GLN A 182 -17.70 -11.81 3.25
C GLN A 182 -17.68 -11.73 1.72
N ASP A 183 -17.49 -12.84 1.01
CA ASP A 183 -17.53 -12.96 -0.44
C ASP A 183 -18.93 -12.70 -1.05
N LYS A 184 -19.99 -12.74 -0.24
CA LYS A 184 -21.36 -12.37 -0.63
C LYS A 184 -21.63 -10.86 -0.61
N VAL A 185 -20.68 -10.09 -0.10
CA VAL A 185 -20.71 -8.62 -0.10
C VAL A 185 -19.88 -8.13 -1.28
N THR A 186 -20.53 -7.65 -2.33
CA THR A 186 -19.87 -7.13 -3.53
C THR A 186 -20.10 -5.63 -3.70
N GLY A 187 -19.20 -4.94 -4.39
CA GLY A 187 -19.31 -3.49 -4.63
C GLY A 187 -19.13 -2.62 -3.38
N ALA A 188 -18.70 -3.20 -2.24
CA ALA A 188 -18.39 -2.46 -1.03
C ALA A 188 -17.01 -1.85 -1.15
N HIS A 189 -16.95 -0.61 -1.60
CA HIS A 189 -15.71 0.07 -1.94
C HIS A 189 -15.53 1.37 -1.15
N THR A 190 -14.28 1.69 -0.87
CA THR A 190 -13.86 2.97 -0.34
C THR A 190 -12.92 3.63 -1.33
N TYR A 191 -13.07 4.92 -1.55
CA TYR A 191 -12.24 5.70 -2.47
C TYR A 191 -11.62 6.91 -1.74
N GLY A 192 -10.71 7.60 -2.41
CA GLY A 192 -10.00 8.72 -1.82
C GLY A 192 -8.74 8.33 -1.05
N GLY A 193 -8.36 9.13 -0.05
CA GLY A 193 -7.19 8.90 0.80
C GLY A 193 -7.41 7.79 1.81
N HIS A 194 -6.35 7.02 2.08
CA HIS A 194 -6.35 6.01 3.14
C HIS A 194 -6.46 6.64 4.53
N GLY A 195 -7.36 6.15 5.37
CA GLY A 195 -7.56 6.60 6.74
C GLY A 195 -8.95 7.23 6.97
N GLU A 196 -9.07 8.11 7.97
CA GLU A 196 -10.38 8.65 8.38
C GLU A 196 -11.06 9.52 7.30
N GLN A 197 -10.31 9.97 6.30
CA GLN A 197 -10.79 10.82 5.21
C GLN A 197 -11.25 10.04 3.98
N MET A 198 -11.30 8.70 4.05
CA MET A 198 -11.82 7.88 2.95
C MET A 198 -13.29 8.18 2.68
N ALA A 199 -13.68 8.14 1.42
CA ALA A 199 -15.09 8.17 1.00
C ALA A 199 -15.65 6.74 0.93
N VAL A 200 -16.75 6.49 1.63
CA VAL A 200 -17.37 5.16 1.73
C VAL A 200 -18.58 5.09 0.80
N PHE A 201 -18.50 4.24 -0.22
CA PHE A 201 -19.54 4.10 -1.25
C PHE A 201 -20.46 2.91 -0.96
N ALA A 202 -21.77 3.20 -0.85
CA ALA A 202 -22.84 2.23 -0.60
C ALA A 202 -23.67 1.92 -1.84
N SER A 203 -23.74 2.86 -2.78
CA SER A 203 -24.71 2.84 -3.90
C SER A 203 -24.57 1.63 -4.82
N LYS A 204 -23.40 0.99 -4.84
CA LYS A 204 -23.13 -0.21 -5.66
C LYS A 204 -23.05 -1.50 -4.85
N VAL A 205 -23.22 -1.42 -3.53
CA VAL A 205 -23.14 -2.59 -2.66
C VAL A 205 -24.30 -3.54 -2.90
N LYS A 206 -23.95 -4.82 -3.00
CA LYS A 206 -24.93 -5.92 -3.01
C LYS A 206 -24.58 -6.94 -1.92
N ILE A 207 -25.62 -7.42 -1.26
CA ILE A 207 -25.56 -8.47 -0.24
C ILE A 207 -26.23 -9.71 -0.83
N ASP A 208 -25.49 -10.77 -1.06
CA ASP A 208 -25.94 -12.01 -1.73
C ASP A 208 -26.76 -11.72 -3.01
N GLY A 209 -26.24 -10.77 -3.83
CA GLY A 209 -26.81 -10.34 -5.09
C GLY A 209 -27.91 -9.26 -4.99
N LYS A 210 -28.46 -8.95 -3.80
CA LYS A 210 -29.48 -7.91 -3.60
C LYS A 210 -28.86 -6.55 -3.30
N PRO A 211 -29.34 -5.45 -3.91
CA PRO A 211 -28.84 -4.10 -3.59
C PRO A 211 -28.98 -3.76 -2.11
N LEU A 212 -27.98 -3.12 -1.52
CA LEU A 212 -28.00 -2.71 -0.12
C LEU A 212 -29.22 -1.83 0.22
N ALA A 213 -29.64 -0.99 -0.72
CA ALA A 213 -30.83 -0.13 -0.56
C ALA A 213 -32.13 -0.92 -0.32
N GLU A 214 -32.20 -2.19 -0.74
CA GLU A 214 -33.36 -3.06 -0.57
C GLU A 214 -33.28 -3.92 0.71
N MET A 215 -32.17 -3.82 1.46
CA MET A 215 -31.93 -4.65 2.64
C MET A 215 -32.51 -4.10 3.94
N GLY A 216 -33.18 -2.93 3.90
CA GLY A 216 -33.80 -2.32 5.07
C GLY A 216 -32.85 -1.78 6.13
N LEU A 217 -31.60 -1.47 5.75
CA LEU A 217 -30.63 -0.87 6.65
C LEU A 217 -31.03 0.57 6.99
N SER A 218 -31.14 0.91 8.29
CA SER A 218 -31.48 2.27 8.70
C SER A 218 -30.30 3.23 8.49
N ALA A 219 -30.59 4.53 8.36
CA ALA A 219 -29.57 5.57 8.20
C ALA A 219 -28.61 5.62 9.39
N GLU A 220 -29.12 5.43 10.62
CA GLU A 220 -28.31 5.40 11.84
C GLU A 220 -27.36 4.20 11.81
N ARG A 221 -27.86 3.02 11.43
CA ARG A 221 -27.03 1.83 11.37
C ARG A 221 -25.98 1.92 10.26
N TRP A 222 -26.34 2.52 9.12
CA TRP A 222 -25.36 2.82 8.08
C TRP A 222 -24.25 3.76 8.57
N ALA A 223 -24.60 4.81 9.33
CA ALA A 223 -23.59 5.72 9.91
C ALA A 223 -22.64 5.00 10.86
N GLU A 224 -23.14 4.06 11.68
CA GLU A 224 -22.29 3.22 12.54
C GLU A 224 -21.33 2.32 11.71
N ILE A 225 -21.83 1.70 10.64
CA ILE A 225 -20.99 0.87 9.74
C ILE A 225 -19.90 1.70 9.07
N LYS A 226 -20.23 2.91 8.58
CA LYS A 226 -19.24 3.85 8.06
C LYS A 226 -18.17 4.16 9.11
N GLN A 227 -18.58 4.48 10.34
CA GLN A 227 -17.63 4.75 11.42
C GLN A 227 -16.78 3.53 11.76
N MET A 228 -17.35 2.33 11.81
CA MET A 228 -16.58 1.09 12.01
C MET A 228 -15.54 0.86 10.92
N THR A 229 -15.85 1.22 9.69
CA THR A 229 -14.95 1.11 8.52
C THR A 229 -13.80 2.09 8.63
N THR A 230 -14.09 3.38 8.80
CA THR A 230 -13.09 4.46 8.86
C THR A 230 -12.18 4.34 10.09
N GLN A 231 -12.70 3.84 11.20
CA GLN A 231 -11.96 3.63 12.45
C GLN A 231 -11.44 2.19 12.64
N GLY A 232 -11.50 1.36 11.60
CA GLY A 232 -11.11 -0.05 11.70
C GLY A 232 -9.67 -0.26 12.19
N GLY A 233 -8.73 0.60 11.80
CA GLY A 233 -7.36 0.59 12.31
C GLY A 233 -7.26 0.84 13.80
N SER A 234 -7.92 1.86 14.31
CA SER A 234 -7.95 2.23 15.73
C SER A 234 -8.59 1.13 16.58
N ARG A 235 -9.61 0.45 16.06
CA ARG A 235 -10.22 -0.71 16.74
C ARG A 235 -9.23 -1.84 16.95
N ILE A 236 -8.45 -2.19 15.94
CA ILE A 236 -7.43 -3.24 16.05
C ILE A 236 -6.35 -2.86 17.06
N ILE A 237 -5.92 -1.60 17.08
CA ILE A 237 -4.95 -1.11 18.08
C ILE A 237 -5.50 -1.28 19.50
N LYS A 238 -6.76 -0.92 19.75
CA LYS A 238 -7.41 -1.11 21.06
C LYS A 238 -7.45 -2.57 21.49
N LEU A 239 -7.72 -3.49 20.57
CA LEU A 239 -7.84 -4.92 20.85
C LEU A 239 -6.48 -5.63 21.00
N ARG A 240 -5.46 -5.23 20.24
CA ARG A 240 -4.19 -5.96 20.15
C ARG A 240 -3.00 -5.21 20.74
N GLY A 241 -3.17 -3.95 21.18
CA GLY A 241 -2.08 -3.08 21.63
C GLY A 241 -1.11 -2.64 20.54
N ARG A 242 -1.46 -2.87 19.25
CA ARG A 242 -0.62 -2.56 18.10
C ARG A 242 -1.43 -2.49 16.80
N SER A 243 -0.87 -1.85 15.77
CA SER A 243 -1.49 -1.74 14.43
C SER A 243 -1.70 -3.11 13.78
N SER A 244 -2.64 -3.17 12.83
CA SER A 244 -2.82 -4.33 11.94
C SER A 244 -1.52 -4.63 11.20
N PHE A 245 -1.22 -5.91 11.02
CA PHE A 245 -0.06 -6.35 10.23
C PHE A 245 -0.39 -7.53 9.30
N GLN A 246 -1.28 -8.43 9.67
CA GLN A 246 -1.67 -9.58 8.84
C GLN A 246 -2.49 -9.14 7.62
N SER A 247 -3.56 -8.37 7.83
CA SER A 247 -4.43 -7.94 6.74
C SER A 247 -3.75 -7.00 5.73
N PRO A 248 -2.96 -5.99 6.12
CA PRO A 248 -2.23 -5.19 5.15
C PRO A 248 -1.16 -6.01 4.40
N ALA A 249 -0.47 -6.93 5.07
CA ALA A 249 0.49 -7.82 4.43
C ALA A 249 -0.18 -8.70 3.36
N TYR A 250 -1.30 -9.33 3.70
CA TYR A 250 -2.06 -10.16 2.76
C TYR A 250 -2.54 -9.36 1.55
N CYS A 251 -3.17 -8.20 1.77
CA CYS A 251 -3.64 -7.36 0.67
C CYS A 251 -2.49 -6.92 -0.26
N ALA A 252 -1.36 -6.46 0.30
CA ALA A 252 -0.22 -6.02 -0.50
C ALA A 252 0.38 -7.17 -1.32
N VAL A 253 0.46 -8.37 -0.76
CA VAL A 253 0.94 -9.55 -1.48
C VAL A 253 -0.03 -9.95 -2.60
N LYS A 254 -1.36 -9.85 -2.40
CA LYS A 254 -2.35 -10.10 -3.46
C LYS A 254 -2.25 -9.06 -4.59
N MET A 255 -1.94 -7.80 -4.29
CA MET A 255 -1.68 -6.77 -5.32
C MET A 255 -0.44 -7.13 -6.16
N ILE A 256 0.64 -7.56 -5.52
CA ILE A 256 1.86 -8.00 -6.23
C ILE A 256 1.63 -9.32 -7.00
N GLU A 257 0.86 -10.26 -6.45
CA GLU A 257 0.48 -11.49 -7.15
C GLU A 257 -0.18 -11.17 -8.50
N ALA A 258 -1.13 -10.23 -8.51
CA ALA A 258 -1.80 -9.79 -9.73
C ALA A 258 -0.81 -9.18 -10.73
N ALA A 259 0.08 -8.32 -10.26
CA ALA A 259 1.12 -7.72 -11.11
C ALA A 259 2.13 -8.75 -11.65
N MET A 260 2.30 -9.89 -10.97
CA MET A 260 3.11 -11.02 -11.44
C MET A 260 2.39 -11.91 -12.46
N GLY A 261 1.13 -11.60 -12.81
CA GLY A 261 0.32 -12.38 -13.74
C GLY A 261 -0.52 -13.48 -13.06
N GLY A 262 -0.76 -13.35 -11.75
CA GLY A 262 -1.74 -14.15 -11.01
C GLY A 262 -3.17 -13.67 -11.24
N GLU A 263 -4.04 -13.95 -10.28
CA GLU A 263 -5.43 -13.48 -10.29
C GLU A 263 -5.50 -11.94 -10.27
N GLU A 264 -6.33 -11.34 -11.12
CA GLU A 264 -6.55 -9.90 -11.14
C GLU A 264 -6.99 -9.38 -9.77
N PHE A 265 -6.43 -8.25 -9.37
CA PHE A 265 -6.81 -7.59 -8.13
C PHE A 265 -7.72 -6.40 -8.44
N THR A 266 -8.98 -6.48 -8.00
CA THR A 266 -10.04 -5.52 -8.38
C THR A 266 -10.55 -4.66 -7.22
N LEU A 267 -9.99 -4.81 -6.00
CA LEU A 267 -10.31 -3.89 -4.91
C LEU A 267 -9.64 -2.53 -5.14
N PRO A 268 -10.28 -1.42 -4.71
CA PRO A 268 -9.70 -0.09 -4.83
C PRO A 268 -8.28 -0.01 -4.26
N ALA A 269 -7.34 0.36 -5.10
CA ALA A 269 -5.95 0.61 -4.72
C ALA A 269 -5.61 2.08 -4.95
N GLY A 270 -4.66 2.62 -4.18
CA GLY A 270 -4.15 3.95 -4.45
C GLY A 270 -3.30 3.95 -5.71
N CYS A 271 -3.64 4.83 -6.63
CA CYS A 271 -2.94 5.04 -7.90
C CYS A 271 -2.75 6.53 -8.18
N TYR A 272 -1.76 6.86 -8.99
CA TYR A 272 -1.56 8.25 -9.41
C TYR A 272 -2.71 8.68 -10.32
N ALA A 273 -3.51 9.61 -9.82
CA ALA A 273 -4.74 10.01 -10.46
C ALA A 273 -4.58 11.29 -11.29
N ASN A 274 -5.17 11.24 -12.49
CA ASN A 274 -5.39 12.39 -13.34
C ASN A 274 -6.78 12.27 -13.98
N LEU A 275 -7.81 12.79 -13.28
CA LEU A 275 -9.22 12.81 -13.68
C LEU A 275 -9.73 14.25 -13.74
N PRO A 276 -9.46 14.98 -14.86
CA PRO A 276 -9.84 16.39 -15.00
C PRO A 276 -11.33 16.63 -14.88
N SER A 277 -12.17 15.67 -15.30
CA SER A 277 -13.65 15.69 -15.15
C SER A 277 -14.11 15.87 -13.71
N LEU A 278 -13.36 15.32 -12.75
CA LEU A 278 -13.62 15.44 -11.31
C LEU A 278 -12.71 16.46 -10.62
N GLY A 279 -11.82 17.12 -11.36
CA GLY A 279 -10.80 18.02 -10.79
C GLY A 279 -9.72 17.29 -9.98
N ILE A 280 -9.62 15.96 -10.07
CA ILE A 280 -8.64 15.15 -9.35
C ILE A 280 -7.36 15.06 -10.17
N GLN A 281 -6.26 15.62 -9.65
CA GLN A 281 -4.97 15.65 -10.34
C GLN A 281 -3.79 15.61 -9.37
N ASN A 282 -2.71 14.97 -9.80
CA ASN A 282 -1.41 15.01 -9.14
C ASN A 282 -1.43 14.53 -7.67
N VAL A 283 -2.15 13.47 -7.40
CA VAL A 283 -2.21 12.78 -6.10
C VAL A 283 -2.21 11.27 -6.29
N MET A 284 -1.75 10.54 -5.28
CA MET A 284 -2.10 9.13 -5.11
C MET A 284 -3.41 9.06 -4.37
N THR A 285 -4.37 8.30 -4.89
CA THR A 285 -5.71 8.17 -4.30
C THR A 285 -6.33 6.84 -4.69
N ALA A 286 -7.14 6.26 -3.81
CA ALA A 286 -7.89 5.07 -4.14
C ALA A 286 -9.02 5.38 -5.13
N LEU A 287 -9.07 4.61 -6.20
CA LEU A 287 -10.07 4.66 -7.28
C LEU A 287 -10.58 3.26 -7.60
N PRO A 288 -11.63 3.10 -8.41
CA PRO A 288 -11.94 1.81 -9.02
C PRO A 288 -10.76 1.34 -9.87
N THR A 289 -10.02 0.36 -9.38
CA THR A 289 -8.78 -0.12 -10.00
C THR A 289 -8.87 -1.59 -10.37
N THR A 290 -8.07 -1.97 -11.37
CA THR A 290 -7.66 -3.35 -11.65
C THR A 290 -6.14 -3.37 -11.72
N ILE A 291 -5.52 -4.32 -11.03
CA ILE A 291 -4.09 -4.61 -11.14
C ILE A 291 -3.94 -5.95 -11.85
N ASP A 292 -3.10 -5.98 -12.87
CA ASP A 292 -2.73 -7.16 -13.64
C ASP A 292 -1.24 -7.10 -14.04
N ALA A 293 -0.78 -8.02 -14.88
CA ALA A 293 0.61 -8.09 -15.35
C ALA A 293 1.08 -6.84 -16.14
N THR A 294 0.17 -5.95 -16.53
CA THR A 294 0.48 -4.70 -17.24
C THR A 294 0.55 -3.49 -16.32
N GLY A 295 0.24 -3.69 -15.04
CA GLY A 295 0.27 -2.66 -14.00
C GLY A 295 -1.12 -2.32 -13.45
N VAL A 296 -1.26 -1.13 -12.84
CA VAL A 296 -2.55 -0.65 -12.34
C VAL A 296 -3.29 0.16 -13.40
N HIS A 297 -4.57 -0.14 -13.55
CA HIS A 297 -5.53 0.59 -14.37
C HIS A 297 -6.64 1.12 -13.49
N TYR A 298 -7.15 2.30 -13.76
CA TYR A 298 -8.27 2.87 -13.02
C TYR A 298 -9.32 3.45 -13.93
N THR A 299 -10.54 3.52 -13.40
CA THR A 299 -11.66 4.19 -14.06
C THR A 299 -12.21 5.29 -13.17
N GLU A 300 -13.01 6.18 -13.75
CA GLU A 300 -13.68 7.23 -13.01
C GLU A 300 -14.72 6.63 -12.05
N PRO A 301 -14.68 6.96 -10.74
CA PRO A 301 -15.68 6.51 -9.80
C PRO A 301 -17.04 7.16 -10.10
N THR A 302 -18.09 6.41 -9.88
CA THR A 302 -19.47 6.91 -9.99
C THR A 302 -20.25 6.53 -8.74
N GLY A 303 -21.00 7.46 -8.20
CA GLY A 303 -21.76 7.30 -6.96
C GLY A 303 -22.89 8.32 -6.87
N THR A 304 -23.52 8.40 -5.70
CA THR A 304 -24.48 9.46 -5.38
C THR A 304 -23.79 10.81 -5.25
N GLU A 305 -24.55 11.91 -5.25
CA GLU A 305 -24.00 13.25 -5.02
C GLU A 305 -23.26 13.34 -3.68
N GLU A 306 -23.77 12.69 -2.64
CA GLU A 306 -23.15 12.64 -1.32
C GLU A 306 -21.81 11.88 -1.35
N GLU A 307 -21.78 10.70 -1.99
CA GLU A 307 -20.54 9.90 -2.14
C GLU A 307 -19.49 10.66 -2.92
N MET A 308 -19.87 11.33 -4.00
CA MET A 308 -18.96 12.15 -4.79
C MET A 308 -18.48 13.38 -4.04
N ALA A 309 -19.32 13.99 -3.19
CA ALA A 309 -18.91 15.09 -2.32
C ALA A 309 -17.92 14.64 -1.23
N GLU A 310 -18.10 13.43 -0.68
CA GLU A 310 -17.12 12.83 0.25
C GLU A 310 -15.78 12.57 -0.45
N LEU A 311 -15.80 12.04 -1.66
CA LEU A 311 -14.59 11.83 -2.46
C LEU A 311 -13.85 13.14 -2.73
N LYS A 312 -14.58 14.20 -3.04
CA LYS A 312 -14.00 15.54 -3.24
C LYS A 312 -13.30 16.05 -1.99
N LYS A 313 -13.91 15.94 -0.82
CA LYS A 313 -13.29 16.30 0.47
C LYS A 313 -12.03 15.49 0.75
N SER A 314 -12.07 14.20 0.45
CA SER A 314 -10.91 13.32 0.59
C SER A 314 -9.75 13.76 -0.33
N TYR A 315 -10.06 14.11 -1.56
CA TYR A 315 -9.09 14.66 -2.50
C TYR A 315 -8.49 16.00 -2.04
N GLU A 316 -9.33 16.92 -1.55
CA GLU A 316 -8.88 18.21 -1.00
C GLU A 316 -7.87 17.99 0.13
N HIS A 317 -8.14 17.06 1.03
CA HIS A 317 -7.22 16.67 2.09
C HIS A 317 -5.88 16.10 1.56
N LEU A 318 -5.92 15.26 0.53
CA LEU A 318 -4.69 14.74 -0.13
C LEU A 318 -3.87 15.88 -0.76
N CYS A 319 -4.54 16.90 -1.34
CA CYS A 319 -3.87 18.09 -1.84
C CYS A 319 -3.18 18.91 -0.73
N GLU A 320 -3.83 19.04 0.43
CA GLU A 320 -3.23 19.70 1.60
C GLU A 320 -1.96 18.96 2.04
N MET A 321 -2.02 17.64 2.20
CA MET A 321 -0.87 16.82 2.56
C MET A 321 0.27 16.91 1.52
N ARG A 322 -0.06 16.92 0.23
CA ARG A 322 0.91 17.14 -0.84
C ARG A 322 1.60 18.48 -0.71
N GLN A 323 0.84 19.55 -0.46
CA GLN A 323 1.41 20.90 -0.26
C GLN A 323 2.30 20.98 0.98
N GLU A 324 1.94 20.25 2.04
CA GLU A 324 2.77 20.15 3.24
C GLU A 324 4.15 19.53 2.91
N VAL A 325 4.18 18.43 2.16
CA VAL A 325 5.44 17.77 1.76
C VAL A 325 6.26 18.60 0.79
N ILE A 326 5.62 19.37 -0.11
CA ILE A 326 6.28 20.37 -0.96
C ILE A 326 6.88 21.48 -0.08
N GLY A 327 6.12 21.99 0.88
CA GLY A 327 6.59 23.02 1.83
C GLY A 327 7.77 22.57 2.68
N LEU A 328 7.87 21.28 2.98
CA LEU A 328 9.02 20.67 3.67
C LEU A 328 10.24 20.47 2.76
N GLY A 329 10.14 20.75 1.46
CA GLY A 329 11.22 20.60 0.49
C GLY A 329 11.61 19.15 0.16
N ILE A 330 10.73 18.18 0.45
CA ILE A 330 10.97 16.75 0.18
C ILE A 330 10.63 16.41 -1.27
N VAL A 331 9.55 16.98 -1.79
CA VAL A 331 9.22 16.92 -3.21
C VAL A 331 9.22 18.34 -3.79
N PRO A 332 9.61 18.53 -5.05
CA PRO A 332 9.56 19.85 -5.69
C PRO A 332 8.11 20.30 -5.94
N PRO A 333 7.87 21.56 -6.30
CA PRO A 333 6.59 22.02 -6.82
C PRO A 333 6.09 21.17 -7.99
N VAL A 334 4.76 21.03 -8.14
CA VAL A 334 4.13 20.12 -9.12
C VAL A 334 4.64 20.32 -10.54
N GLU A 335 4.84 21.58 -10.96
CA GLU A 335 5.36 21.96 -12.28
C GLU A 335 6.79 21.48 -12.55
N GLU A 336 7.52 21.09 -11.51
CA GLU A 336 8.89 20.60 -11.61
C GLU A 336 9.01 19.07 -11.58
N TRP A 337 7.95 18.34 -11.24
CA TRP A 337 8.01 16.88 -11.10
C TRP A 337 8.59 16.16 -12.31
N LYS A 338 8.33 16.66 -13.52
CA LYS A 338 8.89 16.10 -14.76
C LYS A 338 10.41 16.15 -14.85
N LYS A 339 11.08 16.96 -14.01
CA LYS A 339 12.55 16.98 -13.94
C LYS A 339 13.05 15.72 -13.22
N ASP A 340 12.32 15.24 -12.21
CA ASP A 340 12.68 14.06 -11.43
C ASP A 340 12.13 12.78 -12.05
N ASN A 341 10.89 12.85 -12.57
CA ASN A 341 10.22 11.75 -13.26
C ASN A 341 9.52 12.23 -14.53
N ALA A 342 10.12 11.97 -15.67
CA ALA A 342 9.61 12.39 -16.98
C ALA A 342 8.27 11.74 -17.38
N ASN A 343 7.79 10.74 -16.63
CA ASN A 343 6.53 10.04 -16.87
C ASN A 343 5.31 10.70 -16.20
N LEU A 344 5.50 11.77 -15.39
CA LEU A 344 4.44 12.51 -14.69
C LEU A 344 3.90 13.70 -15.49
#